data_79e4a967040982e89b6e145d5fb72f13
#
_entry.id   79e4a967040982e89b6e145d5fb72f13
#
_cell.length_a   1.000
_cell.length_b   1.000
_cell.length_c   1.000
_cell.angle_alpha   90.00
_cell.angle_beta   90.00
_cell.angle_gamma   90.00
#
_symmetry.space_group_name_H-M   'P 1'
#
loop_
_entity.id
_entity.type
_entity.pdbx_description
1 polymer ?
#
loop_
_entity_poly.entity_id
_entity_poly.type
_entity_poly.pdbx_seq_one_letter_code
_entity_poly.pdbx_strand_id
1 'polypeptide(L)'
;RNNMKPVIIKNIEIGKGLPKIAVPLVAANTQELAQALRILKETAFDIIEFRADFFQAALNAEFIAEQLGIVRQAFPAKPLLFTFRRAQEGGNTPCSDDYYFELLEKIICSKQADIIDIELFAEEGGVKKIIALAHEYQTTALLCNHDFQATPSLADITGRLKTMAEWGADICKIAVMPQSPQDVLTLLQATYDASQIIDRPIITMSMGKTGAISRLAGSTFGSAVTFGAAQKTSAPGQIDANELRKILAILG
;
A
#
# COMPACT_ATOMS: atom_id res chain seq x y z
N ARG A 1 -15.67 -3.67 17.57
CA ARG A 1 -14.60 -4.05 16.61
C ARG A 1 -14.03 -5.37 17.10
N ASN A 2 -14.46 -6.47 16.49
CA ASN A 2 -14.09 -7.82 16.90
C ASN A 2 -12.62 -8.11 16.57
N ASN A 3 -11.86 -8.52 17.59
CA ASN A 3 -10.60 -9.30 17.53
C ASN A 3 -9.62 -9.01 16.38
N MET A 4 -9.62 -7.82 15.77
CA MET A 4 -8.66 -7.45 14.75
C MET A 4 -7.26 -7.44 15.37
N LYS A 5 -6.35 -8.21 14.78
CA LYS A 5 -4.96 -8.32 15.20
C LYS A 5 -4.13 -7.24 14.47
N PRO A 6 -3.59 -6.25 15.18
CA PRO A 6 -2.74 -5.26 14.54
C PRO A 6 -1.46 -5.89 14.02
N VAL A 7 -0.91 -5.32 12.96
CA VAL A 7 0.43 -5.66 12.47
C VAL A 7 1.43 -4.68 13.08
N ILE A 8 2.41 -5.22 13.79
CA ILE A 8 3.43 -4.41 14.47
C ILE A 8 4.72 -4.47 13.67
N ILE A 9 5.18 -3.32 13.19
CA ILE A 9 6.43 -3.19 12.46
C ILE A 9 7.24 -2.07 13.14
N LYS A 10 8.41 -2.44 13.67
CA LYS A 10 9.19 -1.51 14.50
C LYS A 10 8.31 -0.97 15.64
N ASN A 11 8.14 0.34 15.74
CA ASN A 11 7.28 0.98 16.74
C ASN A 11 5.90 1.39 16.22
N ILE A 12 5.53 0.94 15.02
CA ILE A 12 4.25 1.27 14.38
C ILE A 12 3.28 0.11 14.51
N GLU A 13 2.10 0.36 15.05
CA GLU A 13 0.99 -0.60 15.18
C GLU A 13 -0.07 -0.29 14.12
N ILE A 14 -0.03 -1.00 12.99
CA ILE A 14 -1.02 -0.85 11.91
C ILE A 14 -2.32 -1.54 12.34
N GLY A 15 -3.41 -0.79 12.38
CA GLY A 15 -4.71 -1.30 12.82
C GLY A 15 -5.06 -0.93 14.26
N LYS A 16 -4.21 -0.20 14.97
CA LYS A 16 -4.48 0.29 16.32
C LYS A 16 -4.28 1.81 16.38
N GLY A 17 -5.17 2.51 17.07
CA GLY A 17 -5.16 3.96 17.15
C GLY A 17 -5.58 4.62 15.83
N LEU A 18 -5.06 5.81 15.58
CA LEU A 18 -5.31 6.53 14.33
C LEU A 18 -4.78 5.78 13.11
N PRO A 19 -5.41 5.94 11.93
CA PRO A 19 -4.85 5.44 10.68
C PRO A 19 -3.40 5.92 10.50
N LYS A 20 -2.54 5.03 10.03
CA LYS A 20 -1.14 5.38 9.74
C LYS A 20 -1.06 6.08 8.40
N ILE A 21 -0.11 6.98 8.25
CA ILE A 21 0.15 7.69 7.00
C ILE A 21 1.29 7.02 6.28
N ALA A 22 1.01 6.49 5.08
CA ALA A 22 2.02 6.02 4.15
C ALA A 22 2.28 7.10 3.09
N VAL A 23 3.53 7.31 2.75
CA VAL A 23 3.93 8.24 1.69
C VAL A 23 4.61 7.48 0.56
N PRO A 24 4.19 7.65 -0.70
CA PRO A 24 4.87 7.07 -1.85
C PRO A 24 6.18 7.80 -2.13
N LEU A 25 7.23 7.04 -2.30
CA LEU A 25 8.54 7.50 -2.76
C LEU A 25 8.64 7.23 -4.26
N VAL A 26 8.51 8.27 -5.06
CA VAL A 26 8.50 8.21 -6.51
C VAL A 26 9.75 8.90 -7.06
N ALA A 27 10.59 8.15 -7.75
CA ALA A 27 11.81 8.63 -8.36
C ALA A 27 12.12 7.88 -9.66
N ALA A 28 12.65 8.56 -10.66
CA ALA A 28 13.05 7.95 -11.93
C ALA A 28 14.50 7.41 -11.91
N ASN A 29 15.33 7.93 -11.02
CA ASN A 29 16.75 7.59 -10.92
C ASN A 29 17.29 7.89 -9.51
N THR A 30 18.55 7.56 -9.25
CA THR A 30 19.20 7.75 -7.95
C THR A 30 19.25 9.20 -7.50
N GLN A 31 19.40 10.14 -8.44
CA GLN A 31 19.44 11.57 -8.12
C GLN A 31 18.07 12.08 -7.63
N GLU A 32 17.00 11.70 -8.32
CA GLU A 32 15.63 12.02 -7.87
C GLU A 32 15.30 11.33 -6.55
N LEU A 33 15.77 10.11 -6.35
CA LEU A 33 15.63 9.41 -5.07
C LEU A 33 16.25 10.20 -3.93
N ALA A 34 17.47 10.69 -4.10
CA ALA A 34 18.15 11.50 -3.09
C ALA A 34 17.36 12.78 -2.75
N GLN A 35 16.78 13.42 -3.76
CA GLN A 35 15.92 14.60 -3.55
C GLN A 35 14.65 14.25 -2.77
N ALA A 36 13.98 13.17 -3.15
CA ALA A 36 12.76 12.70 -2.48
C ALA A 36 13.04 12.34 -1.01
N LEU A 37 14.17 11.70 -0.71
CA LEU A 37 14.56 11.38 0.67
C LEU A 37 14.81 12.63 1.52
N ARG A 38 15.37 13.70 0.94
CA ARG A 38 15.51 14.97 1.65
C ARG A 38 14.15 15.57 2.03
N ILE A 39 13.18 15.51 1.13
CA ILE A 39 11.82 16.02 1.38
C ILE A 39 11.13 15.18 2.48
N LEU A 40 11.31 13.86 2.47
CA LEU A 40 10.73 12.98 3.47
C LEU A 40 11.22 13.30 4.89
N LYS A 41 12.43 13.80 5.07
CA LYS A 41 12.94 14.21 6.39
C LYS A 41 12.11 15.31 7.05
N GLU A 42 11.45 16.14 6.24
CA GLU A 42 10.61 17.26 6.70
C GLU A 42 9.10 16.91 6.64
N THR A 43 8.76 15.66 6.36
CA THR A 43 7.38 15.20 6.17
C THR A 43 6.93 14.36 7.36
N ALA A 44 5.71 14.60 7.83
CA ALA A 44 5.08 13.79 8.86
C ALA A 44 4.45 12.55 8.26
N PHE A 45 5.03 11.37 8.51
CA PHE A 45 4.52 10.09 8.02
C PHE A 45 4.95 8.93 8.94
N ASP A 46 4.33 7.76 8.72
CA ASP A 46 4.61 6.54 9.48
C ASP A 46 5.28 5.45 8.64
N ILE A 47 4.93 5.35 7.35
CA ILE A 47 5.35 4.26 6.45
C ILE A 47 5.86 4.87 5.15
N ILE A 48 6.98 4.37 4.63
CA ILE A 48 7.47 4.70 3.28
C ILE A 48 7.01 3.61 2.32
N GLU A 49 6.34 4.00 1.22
CA GLU A 49 6.11 3.11 0.08
C GLU A 49 7.16 3.37 -0.99
N PHE A 50 8.06 2.42 -1.20
CA PHE A 50 9.04 2.47 -2.29
C PHE A 50 8.37 1.99 -3.60
N ARG A 51 8.19 2.89 -4.57
CA ARG A 51 7.56 2.60 -5.87
C ARG A 51 8.62 2.27 -6.92
N ALA A 52 8.95 0.98 -7.03
CA ALA A 52 9.96 0.47 -7.95
C ALA A 52 9.63 0.70 -9.43
N ASP A 53 8.35 0.69 -9.78
CA ASP A 53 7.87 0.78 -11.16
C ASP A 53 8.09 2.16 -11.80
N PHE A 54 8.40 3.21 -11.02
CA PHE A 54 8.68 4.54 -11.54
C PHE A 54 10.14 4.75 -11.99
N PHE A 55 11.05 3.88 -11.60
CA PHE A 55 12.45 4.00 -12.04
C PHE A 55 12.59 3.74 -13.53
N GLN A 56 13.49 4.47 -14.20
CA GLN A 56 13.86 4.21 -15.60
C GLN A 56 14.44 2.82 -15.75
N ALA A 57 15.22 2.35 -14.76
CA ALA A 57 15.77 1.01 -14.69
C ALA A 57 14.87 0.03 -13.87
N ALA A 58 13.55 0.19 -13.93
CA ALA A 58 12.60 -0.63 -13.18
C ALA A 58 12.72 -2.14 -13.45
N LEU A 59 13.19 -2.51 -14.63
CA LEU A 59 13.39 -3.91 -15.03
C LEU A 59 14.81 -4.44 -14.74
N ASN A 60 15.58 -3.73 -13.91
CA ASN A 60 16.88 -4.20 -13.41
C ASN A 60 16.76 -4.47 -11.90
N ALA A 61 16.56 -5.72 -11.54
CA ALA A 61 16.31 -6.14 -10.16
C ALA A 61 17.48 -5.80 -9.20
N GLU A 62 18.72 -5.89 -9.66
CA GLU A 62 19.90 -5.50 -8.86
C GLU A 62 19.89 -4.01 -8.54
N PHE A 63 19.66 -3.17 -9.56
CA PHE A 63 19.54 -1.73 -9.39
C PHE A 63 18.42 -1.38 -8.41
N ILE A 64 17.25 -2.00 -8.54
CA ILE A 64 16.11 -1.76 -7.64
C ILE A 64 16.46 -2.14 -6.19
N ALA A 65 17.11 -3.29 -5.98
CA ALA A 65 17.56 -3.70 -4.65
C ALA A 65 18.58 -2.73 -4.05
N GLU A 66 19.49 -2.18 -4.85
CA GLU A 66 20.44 -1.15 -4.40
C GLU A 66 19.72 0.14 -3.98
N GLN A 67 18.75 0.60 -4.78
CA GLN A 67 17.97 1.79 -4.45
C GLN A 67 17.14 1.61 -3.16
N LEU A 68 16.57 0.43 -2.96
CA LEU A 68 15.87 0.09 -1.71
C LEU A 68 16.82 0.17 -0.52
N GLY A 69 18.05 -0.31 -0.67
CA GLY A 69 19.12 -0.21 0.35
C GLY A 69 19.44 1.24 0.73
N ILE A 70 19.46 2.15 -0.22
CA ILE A 70 19.66 3.57 0.02
C ILE A 70 18.53 4.13 0.89
N VAL A 71 17.28 3.77 0.59
CA VAL A 71 16.12 4.20 1.40
C VAL A 71 16.20 3.63 2.82
N ARG A 72 16.52 2.35 2.96
CA ARG A 72 16.67 1.71 4.27
C ARG A 72 17.74 2.40 5.12
N GLN A 73 18.87 2.77 4.55
CA GLN A 73 19.94 3.48 5.27
C GLN A 73 19.50 4.89 5.69
N ALA A 74 18.73 5.58 4.83
CA ALA A 74 18.23 6.92 5.16
C ALA A 74 17.18 6.92 6.28
N PHE A 75 16.37 5.86 6.36
CA PHE A 75 15.28 5.71 7.34
C PHE A 75 15.30 4.33 7.99
N PRO A 76 16.27 4.04 8.85
CA PRO A 76 16.43 2.70 9.44
C PRO A 76 15.30 2.34 10.40
N ALA A 77 14.60 3.32 10.98
CA ALA A 77 13.56 3.11 11.98
C ALA A 77 12.13 3.17 11.42
N LYS A 78 11.94 3.53 10.15
CA LYS A 78 10.62 3.60 9.53
C LYS A 78 10.23 2.27 8.88
N PRO A 79 8.98 1.82 9.02
CA PRO A 79 8.45 0.74 8.17
C PRO A 79 8.62 1.07 6.69
N LEU A 80 9.15 0.11 5.94
CA LEU A 80 9.42 0.23 4.51
C LEU A 80 8.58 -0.80 3.75
N LEU A 81 7.63 -0.30 2.96
CA LEU A 81 6.78 -1.07 2.05
C LEU A 81 7.40 -1.05 0.65
N PHE A 82 7.70 -2.23 0.11
CA PHE A 82 8.16 -2.37 -1.27
C PHE A 82 6.96 -2.63 -2.19
N THR A 83 6.83 -1.81 -3.23
CA THR A 83 5.78 -1.93 -4.25
C THR A 83 6.38 -1.84 -5.65
N PHE A 84 6.13 -2.87 -6.47
CA PHE A 84 6.19 -2.78 -7.93
C PHE A 84 4.76 -2.86 -8.45
N ARG A 85 4.17 -1.71 -8.81
CA ARG A 85 2.80 -1.69 -9.34
C ARG A 85 2.83 -2.11 -10.79
N ARG A 86 2.14 -3.22 -11.12
CA ARG A 86 2.05 -3.70 -12.50
C ARG A 86 1.19 -2.76 -13.35
N ALA A 87 1.49 -2.70 -14.64
CA ALA A 87 0.75 -1.84 -15.58
C ALA A 87 -0.75 -2.18 -15.61
N GLN A 88 -1.13 -3.45 -15.41
CA GLN A 88 -2.52 -3.91 -15.33
C GLN A 88 -3.32 -3.24 -14.20
N GLU A 89 -2.62 -2.80 -13.15
CA GLU A 89 -3.23 -2.10 -12.01
C GLU A 89 -2.75 -0.65 -11.87
N GLY A 90 -2.43 -0.01 -13.00
CA GLY A 90 -2.10 1.41 -13.06
C GLY A 90 -0.64 1.77 -12.80
N GLY A 91 0.26 0.80 -12.83
CA GLY A 91 1.69 1.01 -12.67
C GLY A 91 2.37 1.65 -13.88
N ASN A 92 3.57 2.17 -13.66
CA ASN A 92 4.29 3.00 -14.63
C ASN A 92 5.05 2.17 -15.69
N THR A 93 5.55 0.98 -15.31
CA THR A 93 6.41 0.18 -16.20
C THR A 93 5.82 -1.21 -16.39
N PRO A 94 5.48 -1.62 -17.63
CA PRO A 94 5.07 -2.99 -17.90
C PRO A 94 6.19 -3.99 -17.62
N CYS A 95 5.83 -5.17 -17.11
CA CYS A 95 6.76 -6.27 -16.92
C CYS A 95 6.08 -7.62 -17.15
N SER A 96 6.87 -8.68 -17.33
CA SER A 96 6.37 -10.04 -17.33
C SER A 96 6.01 -10.50 -15.92
N ASP A 97 5.15 -11.52 -15.81
CA ASP A 97 4.85 -12.15 -14.52
C ASP A 97 6.10 -12.78 -13.90
N ASP A 98 6.96 -13.39 -14.71
CA ASP A 98 8.23 -13.98 -14.24
C ASP A 98 9.11 -12.91 -13.57
N TYR A 99 9.32 -11.77 -14.23
CA TYR A 99 10.10 -10.67 -13.63
C TYR A 99 9.46 -10.14 -12.33
N TYR A 100 8.15 -9.98 -12.34
CA TYR A 100 7.42 -9.49 -11.17
C TYR A 100 7.68 -10.39 -9.95
N PHE A 101 7.50 -11.68 -10.07
CA PHE A 101 7.70 -12.62 -8.97
C PHE A 101 9.17 -12.78 -8.59
N GLU A 102 10.10 -12.83 -9.56
CA GLU A 102 11.54 -12.86 -9.29
C GLU A 102 12.00 -11.62 -8.50
N LEU A 103 11.51 -10.45 -8.86
CA LEU A 103 11.80 -9.21 -8.14
C LEU A 103 11.29 -9.26 -6.70
N LEU A 104 10.04 -9.67 -6.48
CA LEU A 104 9.48 -9.79 -5.13
C LEU A 104 10.28 -10.80 -4.28
N GLU A 105 10.63 -11.95 -4.84
CA GLU A 105 11.48 -12.95 -4.18
C GLU A 105 12.83 -12.35 -3.77
N LYS A 106 13.51 -11.67 -4.69
CA LYS A 106 14.78 -11.01 -4.42
C LYS A 106 14.70 -10.00 -3.29
N ILE A 107 13.67 -9.17 -3.30
CA ILE A 107 13.47 -8.15 -2.26
C ILE A 107 13.19 -8.78 -0.90
N ILE A 108 12.34 -9.81 -0.83
CA ILE A 108 12.08 -10.54 0.41
C ILE A 108 13.37 -11.15 0.96
N CYS A 109 14.16 -11.82 0.13
CA CYS A 109 15.43 -12.42 0.54
C CYS A 109 16.47 -11.40 1.00
N SER A 110 16.42 -10.17 0.51
CA SER A 110 17.30 -9.09 0.94
C SER A 110 17.05 -8.63 2.37
N LYS A 111 15.87 -8.89 2.93
CA LYS A 111 15.40 -8.47 4.27
C LYS A 111 15.41 -6.95 4.50
N GLN A 112 15.42 -6.15 3.43
CA GLN A 112 15.45 -4.70 3.55
C GLN A 112 14.05 -4.08 3.66
N ALA A 113 13.03 -4.70 3.05
CA ALA A 113 11.64 -4.29 3.19
C ALA A 113 10.98 -4.97 4.40
N ASP A 114 10.13 -4.23 5.09
CA ASP A 114 9.30 -4.77 6.19
C ASP A 114 7.99 -5.33 5.66
N ILE A 115 7.45 -4.73 4.59
CA ILE A 115 6.18 -5.11 3.95
C ILE A 115 6.43 -5.29 2.46
N ILE A 116 5.86 -6.35 1.89
CA ILE A 116 5.88 -6.62 0.46
C ILE A 116 4.46 -6.50 -0.11
N ASP A 117 4.29 -5.66 -1.14
CA ASP A 117 3.03 -5.49 -1.88
C ASP A 117 2.90 -6.59 -2.93
N ILE A 118 1.78 -7.32 -2.90
CA ILE A 118 1.50 -8.44 -3.79
C ILE A 118 0.12 -8.24 -4.41
N GLU A 119 0.02 -8.19 -5.72
CA GLU A 119 -1.25 -7.98 -6.40
C GLU A 119 -2.07 -9.27 -6.46
N LEU A 120 -3.30 -9.25 -5.95
CA LEU A 120 -4.20 -10.40 -5.87
C LEU A 120 -4.45 -11.05 -7.25
N PHE A 121 -4.57 -10.23 -8.29
CA PHE A 121 -4.88 -10.70 -9.65
C PHE A 121 -3.66 -11.01 -10.51
N ALA A 122 -2.47 -11.07 -9.93
CA ALA A 122 -1.35 -11.75 -10.57
C ALA A 122 -1.60 -13.27 -10.61
N GLU A 123 -0.73 -14.04 -11.23
CA GLU A 123 -0.90 -15.50 -11.33
C GLU A 123 -1.00 -16.14 -9.92
N GLU A 124 -2.05 -16.89 -9.66
CA GLU A 124 -2.42 -17.37 -8.31
C GLU A 124 -1.32 -18.20 -7.64
N GLY A 125 -0.68 -19.10 -8.37
CA GLY A 125 0.39 -19.95 -7.85
C GLY A 125 1.58 -19.11 -7.39
N GLY A 126 1.97 -18.12 -8.19
CA GLY A 126 3.03 -17.17 -7.87
C GLY A 126 2.67 -16.31 -6.64
N VAL A 127 1.46 -15.80 -6.58
CA VAL A 127 0.98 -15.01 -5.42
C VAL A 127 1.09 -15.81 -4.13
N LYS A 128 0.56 -17.04 -4.11
CA LYS A 128 0.60 -17.91 -2.92
C LYS A 128 2.03 -18.29 -2.53
N LYS A 129 2.90 -18.54 -3.51
CA LYS A 129 4.32 -18.79 -3.27
C LYS A 129 5.01 -17.60 -2.61
N ILE A 130 4.75 -16.38 -3.08
CA ILE A 130 5.36 -15.17 -2.51
C ILE A 130 4.84 -14.90 -1.09
N ILE A 131 3.56 -15.13 -0.80
CA ILE A 131 3.02 -15.02 0.57
C ILE A 131 3.76 -15.98 1.51
N ALA A 132 3.93 -17.23 1.12
CA ALA A 132 4.64 -18.24 1.91
C ALA A 132 6.10 -17.81 2.16
N LEU A 133 6.78 -17.34 1.12
CA LEU A 133 8.16 -16.86 1.22
C LEU A 133 8.28 -15.64 2.13
N ALA A 134 7.35 -14.68 2.02
CA ALA A 134 7.31 -13.52 2.89
C ALA A 134 7.22 -13.94 4.36
N HIS A 135 6.34 -14.87 4.69
CA HIS A 135 6.20 -15.38 6.06
C HIS A 135 7.46 -16.12 6.54
N GLU A 136 8.09 -16.92 5.68
CA GLU A 136 9.35 -17.59 6.01
C GLU A 136 10.46 -16.60 6.40
N TYR A 137 10.52 -15.46 5.69
CA TYR A 137 11.49 -14.39 5.96
C TYR A 137 10.98 -13.34 6.97
N GLN A 138 9.83 -13.56 7.59
CA GLN A 138 9.22 -12.62 8.55
C GLN A 138 8.93 -11.23 7.94
N THR A 139 8.62 -11.19 6.66
CA THR A 139 8.16 -10.00 5.94
C THR A 139 6.64 -9.99 5.92
N THR A 140 6.05 -8.86 6.25
CA THR A 140 4.60 -8.67 6.23
C THR A 140 4.08 -8.73 4.78
N ALA A 141 3.12 -9.59 4.50
CA ALA A 141 2.48 -9.72 3.19
C ALA A 141 1.25 -8.81 3.10
N LEU A 142 1.30 -7.82 2.22
CA LEU A 142 0.18 -6.96 1.89
C LEU A 142 -0.34 -7.37 0.51
N LEU A 143 -1.55 -7.96 0.46
CA LEU A 143 -2.23 -8.23 -0.80
C LEU A 143 -3.10 -7.04 -1.18
N CYS A 144 -3.12 -6.74 -2.47
CA CYS A 144 -3.83 -5.57 -2.97
C CYS A 144 -4.53 -5.80 -4.30
N ASN A 145 -5.50 -4.95 -4.57
CA ASN A 145 -6.16 -4.81 -5.87
C ASN A 145 -6.48 -3.34 -6.13
N HIS A 146 -6.32 -2.91 -7.37
CA HIS A 146 -6.59 -1.54 -7.82
C HIS A 146 -7.47 -1.58 -9.07
N ASP A 147 -8.58 -0.85 -9.02
CA ASP A 147 -9.43 -0.58 -10.18
C ASP A 147 -9.43 0.92 -10.46
N PHE A 148 -8.71 1.34 -11.49
CA PHE A 148 -8.59 2.75 -11.90
C PHE A 148 -9.73 3.22 -12.79
N GLN A 149 -10.66 2.34 -13.18
CA GLN A 149 -11.72 2.66 -14.10
C GLN A 149 -13.10 2.77 -13.45
N ALA A 150 -13.33 1.97 -12.41
CA ALA A 150 -14.65 1.88 -11.80
C ALA A 150 -14.56 1.46 -10.32
N THR A 151 -15.74 1.49 -9.67
CA THR A 151 -15.94 0.92 -8.34
C THR A 151 -16.72 -0.39 -8.51
N PRO A 152 -16.14 -1.53 -8.16
CA PRO A 152 -16.85 -2.81 -8.16
C PRO A 152 -18.06 -2.78 -7.21
N SER A 153 -18.93 -3.77 -7.30
CA SER A 153 -20.05 -3.92 -6.37
C SER A 153 -19.58 -4.08 -4.93
N LEU A 154 -20.45 -3.76 -3.97
CA LEU A 154 -20.20 -3.99 -2.55
C LEU A 154 -19.74 -5.42 -2.27
N ALA A 155 -20.43 -6.41 -2.85
CA ALA A 155 -20.11 -7.82 -2.69
C ALA A 155 -18.72 -8.17 -3.28
N ASP A 156 -18.37 -7.60 -4.42
CA ASP A 156 -17.05 -7.83 -5.04
C ASP A 156 -15.92 -7.23 -4.22
N ILE A 157 -16.08 -6.02 -3.72
CA ILE A 157 -15.05 -5.38 -2.88
C ILE A 157 -14.82 -6.18 -1.61
N THR A 158 -15.87 -6.52 -0.88
CA THR A 158 -15.78 -7.31 0.35
C THR A 158 -15.26 -8.72 0.07
N GLY A 159 -15.68 -9.33 -1.03
CA GLY A 159 -15.22 -10.64 -1.47
C GLY A 159 -13.73 -10.67 -1.79
N ARG A 160 -13.20 -9.67 -2.50
CA ARG A 160 -11.76 -9.55 -2.81
C ARG A 160 -10.94 -9.40 -1.52
N LEU A 161 -11.35 -8.53 -0.61
CA LEU A 161 -10.67 -8.36 0.69
C LEU A 161 -10.68 -9.66 1.51
N LYS A 162 -11.79 -10.38 1.51
CA LYS A 162 -11.91 -11.68 2.17
C LYS A 162 -10.99 -12.73 1.55
N THR A 163 -10.94 -12.81 0.23
CA THR A 163 -10.02 -13.72 -0.49
C THR A 163 -8.56 -13.42 -0.14
N MET A 164 -8.16 -12.15 -0.07
CA MET A 164 -6.81 -11.77 0.36
C MET A 164 -6.49 -12.34 1.75
N ALA A 165 -7.42 -12.20 2.69
CA ALA A 165 -7.27 -12.73 4.04
C ALA A 165 -7.18 -14.27 4.05
N GLU A 166 -8.02 -14.94 3.27
CA GLU A 166 -8.05 -16.41 3.14
C GLU A 166 -6.75 -16.94 2.53
N TRP A 167 -6.10 -16.21 1.64
CA TRP A 167 -4.80 -16.57 1.06
C TRP A 167 -3.62 -16.31 2.00
N GLY A 168 -3.86 -15.72 3.15
CA GLY A 168 -2.85 -15.52 4.19
C GLY A 168 -2.21 -14.12 4.21
N ALA A 169 -2.83 -13.13 3.57
CA ALA A 169 -2.36 -11.75 3.69
C ALA A 169 -2.37 -11.29 5.15
N ASP A 170 -1.34 -10.59 5.57
CA ASP A 170 -1.30 -9.91 6.87
C ASP A 170 -2.07 -8.58 6.82
N ILE A 171 -2.10 -7.95 5.67
CA ILE A 171 -2.83 -6.70 5.39
C ILE A 171 -3.55 -6.85 4.04
N CYS A 172 -4.83 -6.46 3.98
CA CYS A 172 -5.64 -6.53 2.76
C CYS A 172 -5.96 -5.11 2.28
N LYS A 173 -5.66 -4.82 1.00
CA LYS A 173 -5.81 -3.47 0.45
C LYS A 173 -6.61 -3.46 -0.84
N ILE A 174 -7.53 -2.49 -0.97
CA ILE A 174 -8.24 -2.21 -2.22
C ILE A 174 -8.32 -0.72 -2.50
N ALA A 175 -8.07 -0.33 -3.75
CA ALA A 175 -8.27 1.02 -4.25
C ALA A 175 -9.20 0.98 -5.46
N VAL A 176 -10.21 1.84 -5.48
CA VAL A 176 -11.21 1.88 -6.54
C VAL A 176 -11.40 3.31 -7.06
N MET A 177 -11.94 3.44 -8.26
CA MET A 177 -12.21 4.75 -8.86
C MET A 177 -13.72 5.03 -8.85
N PRO A 178 -14.17 6.08 -8.15
CA PRO A 178 -15.58 6.45 -8.16
C PRO A 178 -15.95 7.18 -9.45
N GLN A 179 -17.12 6.87 -10.01
CA GLN A 179 -17.74 7.60 -11.10
C GLN A 179 -18.88 8.50 -10.61
N SER A 180 -19.27 8.33 -9.35
CA SER A 180 -20.33 9.10 -8.70
C SER A 180 -20.12 9.12 -7.17
N PRO A 181 -20.78 10.02 -6.43
CA PRO A 181 -20.79 9.97 -4.97
C PRO A 181 -21.32 8.64 -4.41
N GLN A 182 -22.24 7.96 -5.13
CA GLN A 182 -22.75 6.65 -4.71
C GLN A 182 -21.63 5.60 -4.65
N ASP A 183 -20.67 5.65 -5.57
CA ASP A 183 -19.52 4.74 -5.55
C ASP A 183 -18.63 4.95 -4.30
N VAL A 184 -18.52 6.19 -3.84
CA VAL A 184 -17.80 6.49 -2.58
C VAL A 184 -18.53 5.87 -1.39
N LEU A 185 -19.85 5.99 -1.34
CA LEU A 185 -20.67 5.34 -0.30
C LEU A 185 -20.51 3.82 -0.33
N THR A 186 -20.50 3.22 -1.52
CA THR A 186 -20.27 1.78 -1.69
C THR A 186 -18.92 1.37 -1.12
N LEU A 187 -17.84 2.10 -1.41
CA LEU A 187 -16.50 1.82 -0.86
C LEU A 187 -16.47 1.96 0.66
N LEU A 188 -17.09 2.99 1.22
CA LEU A 188 -17.14 3.20 2.67
C LEU A 188 -17.94 2.09 3.37
N GLN A 189 -19.08 1.67 2.80
CA GLN A 189 -19.85 0.54 3.31
C GLN A 189 -19.05 -0.75 3.26
N ALA A 190 -18.38 -1.04 2.14
CA ALA A 190 -17.53 -2.22 2.01
C ALA A 190 -16.40 -2.22 3.04
N THR A 191 -15.82 -1.05 3.32
CA THR A 191 -14.76 -0.90 4.34
C THR A 191 -15.30 -1.25 5.72
N TYR A 192 -16.45 -0.72 6.09
CA TYR A 192 -17.09 -1.02 7.36
C TYR A 192 -17.41 -2.52 7.47
N ASP A 193 -18.09 -3.08 6.47
CA ASP A 193 -18.48 -4.51 6.49
C ASP A 193 -17.26 -5.42 6.58
N ALA A 194 -16.24 -5.18 5.77
CA ALA A 194 -14.99 -5.95 5.81
C ALA A 194 -14.30 -5.85 7.18
N SER A 195 -14.29 -4.67 7.79
CA SER A 195 -13.68 -4.45 9.11
C SER A 195 -14.37 -5.24 10.24
N GLN A 196 -15.62 -5.67 10.04
CA GLN A 196 -16.35 -6.48 11.03
C GLN A 196 -16.03 -7.97 10.92
N ILE A 197 -15.59 -8.45 9.77
CA ILE A 197 -15.42 -9.90 9.50
C ILE A 197 -13.97 -10.31 9.28
N ILE A 198 -13.08 -9.38 8.92
CA ILE A 198 -11.65 -9.65 8.69
C ILE A 198 -10.88 -9.31 9.96
N ASP A 199 -10.11 -10.28 10.48
CA ASP A 199 -9.37 -10.19 11.74
C ASP A 199 -7.99 -9.52 11.64
N ARG A 200 -7.72 -8.82 10.54
CA ARG A 200 -6.45 -8.14 10.26
C ARG A 200 -6.67 -6.76 9.66
N PRO A 201 -5.63 -5.90 9.61
CA PRO A 201 -5.79 -4.57 9.05
C PRO A 201 -6.25 -4.60 7.59
N ILE A 202 -7.19 -3.75 7.26
CA ILE A 202 -7.61 -3.47 5.90
C ILE A 202 -7.25 -2.04 5.54
N ILE A 203 -6.95 -1.82 4.26
CA ILE A 203 -6.65 -0.50 3.69
C ILE A 203 -7.58 -0.30 2.50
N THR A 204 -8.38 0.74 2.53
CA THR A 204 -9.29 1.03 1.42
C THR A 204 -9.24 2.50 1.03
N MET A 205 -9.48 2.77 -0.24
CA MET A 205 -9.64 4.14 -0.73
C MET A 205 -10.48 4.20 -1.99
N SER A 206 -11.25 5.26 -2.09
CA SER A 206 -11.90 5.71 -3.30
C SER A 206 -11.04 6.83 -3.87
N MET A 207 -10.50 6.63 -5.07
CA MET A 207 -9.50 7.52 -5.67
C MET A 207 -10.13 8.78 -6.27
N GLY A 208 -9.29 9.70 -6.70
CA GLY A 208 -9.73 10.95 -7.31
C GLY A 208 -10.30 11.95 -6.30
N LYS A 209 -10.72 13.10 -6.83
CA LYS A 209 -11.23 14.21 -5.98
C LYS A 209 -12.56 13.84 -5.31
N THR A 210 -13.45 13.15 -6.01
CA THR A 210 -14.74 12.71 -5.47
C THR A 210 -14.56 11.74 -4.30
N GLY A 211 -13.54 10.87 -4.37
CA GLY A 211 -13.22 9.88 -3.35
C GLY A 211 -12.35 10.38 -2.20
N ALA A 212 -11.91 11.65 -2.22
CA ALA A 212 -10.95 12.17 -1.25
C ALA A 212 -11.40 11.99 0.21
N ILE A 213 -12.69 12.09 0.48
CA ILE A 213 -13.26 11.89 1.82
C ILE A 213 -12.92 10.50 2.39
N SER A 214 -12.80 9.46 1.57
CA SER A 214 -12.45 8.12 2.01
C SER A 214 -11.06 8.04 2.63
N ARG A 215 -10.15 8.91 2.21
CA ARG A 215 -8.77 9.00 2.75
C ARG A 215 -8.72 9.58 4.15
N LEU A 216 -9.78 10.27 4.59
CA LEU A 216 -9.91 10.93 5.89
C LEU A 216 -10.73 10.10 6.88
N ALA A 217 -11.52 9.15 6.40
CA ALA A 217 -12.57 8.49 7.16
C ALA A 217 -12.16 7.14 7.78
N GLY A 218 -10.87 6.80 7.78
CA GLY A 218 -10.37 5.50 8.25
C GLY A 218 -10.72 5.21 9.71
N SER A 219 -10.64 6.20 10.59
CA SER A 219 -11.02 6.04 12.00
C SER A 219 -12.48 5.63 12.18
N THR A 220 -13.36 6.14 11.32
CA THR A 220 -14.81 5.86 11.38
C THR A 220 -15.14 4.50 10.78
N PHE A 221 -14.62 4.19 9.59
CA PHE A 221 -15.06 3.03 8.81
C PHE A 221 -14.12 1.83 8.88
N GLY A 222 -12.88 2.00 9.33
CA GLY A 222 -11.99 0.88 9.63
C GLY A 222 -10.79 0.71 8.69
N SER A 223 -10.48 1.68 7.81
CA SER A 223 -9.23 1.66 7.04
C SER A 223 -8.03 2.02 7.93
N ALA A 224 -7.04 1.14 7.98
CA ALA A 224 -5.93 1.24 8.94
C ALA A 224 -4.78 2.15 8.47
N VAL A 225 -4.70 2.43 7.18
CA VAL A 225 -3.64 3.26 6.57
C VAL A 225 -4.26 4.18 5.53
N THR A 226 -3.76 5.39 5.44
CA THR A 226 -4.10 6.33 4.39
C THR A 226 -2.83 6.83 3.71
N PHE A 227 -2.87 7.04 2.39
CA PHE A 227 -1.72 7.46 1.60
C PHE A 227 -1.74 8.97 1.45
N GLY A 228 -0.69 9.63 1.93
CA GLY A 228 -0.45 11.05 1.75
C GLY A 228 0.69 11.31 0.77
N ALA A 229 0.71 12.48 0.16
CA ALA A 229 1.80 12.91 -0.71
C ALA A 229 2.83 13.75 0.06
N ALA A 230 4.12 13.53 -0.19
CA ALA A 230 5.17 14.43 0.27
C ALA A 230 5.41 15.53 -0.77
N GLN A 231 5.68 15.16 -2.02
CA GLN A 231 5.84 16.09 -3.15
C GLN A 231 5.18 15.55 -4.42
N LYS A 232 5.44 14.28 -4.76
CA LYS A 232 4.85 13.62 -5.93
C LYS A 232 3.78 12.63 -5.47
N THR A 233 2.65 12.61 -6.16
CA THR A 233 1.59 11.62 -5.93
C THR A 233 1.87 10.34 -6.73
N SER A 234 1.40 9.20 -6.23
CA SER A 234 1.42 7.92 -6.93
C SER A 234 0.03 7.46 -7.38
N ALA A 235 -1.01 8.14 -6.92
CA ALA A 235 -2.40 7.85 -7.25
C ALA A 235 -3.27 9.11 -7.20
N PRO A 236 -4.42 9.13 -7.91
CA PRO A 236 -5.33 10.26 -7.91
C PRO A 236 -5.91 10.57 -6.53
N GLY A 237 -6.02 11.85 -6.19
CA GLY A 237 -6.67 12.34 -4.97
C GLY A 237 -5.85 12.23 -3.70
N GLN A 238 -4.56 11.95 -3.75
CA GLN A 238 -3.68 11.98 -2.59
C GLN A 238 -3.55 13.40 -2.04
N ILE A 239 -3.60 13.51 -0.70
CA ILE A 239 -3.54 14.76 0.06
C ILE A 239 -2.11 14.90 0.62
N ASP A 240 -1.64 16.14 0.78
CA ASP A 240 -0.36 16.41 1.46
C ASP A 240 -0.30 15.71 2.83
N ALA A 241 0.81 15.02 3.10
CA ALA A 241 0.94 14.19 4.29
C ALA A 241 0.88 15.00 5.60
N ASN A 242 1.44 16.22 5.62
CA ASN A 242 1.41 17.08 6.81
C ASN A 242 0.00 17.57 7.10
N GLU A 243 -0.75 17.95 6.05
CA GLU A 243 -2.16 18.32 6.19
C GLU A 243 -3.02 17.13 6.62
N LEU A 244 -2.77 15.96 6.04
CA LEU A 244 -3.46 14.72 6.39
C LEU A 244 -3.28 14.38 7.88
N ARG A 245 -2.06 14.54 8.42
CA ARG A 245 -1.78 14.32 9.85
C ARG A 245 -2.65 15.20 10.74
N LYS A 246 -2.79 16.48 10.40
CA LYS A 246 -3.63 17.42 11.14
C LYS A 246 -5.10 17.02 11.10
N ILE A 247 -5.61 16.66 9.94
CA ILE A 247 -7.00 16.25 9.74
C ILE A 247 -7.32 14.98 10.52
N LEU A 248 -6.46 13.96 10.45
CA LEU A 248 -6.67 12.71 11.20
C LEU A 248 -6.68 12.93 12.71
N ALA A 249 -5.88 13.86 13.22
CA ALA A 249 -5.89 14.20 14.64
C ALA A 249 -7.22 14.85 15.10
N ILE A 250 -7.91 15.53 14.20
CA ILE A 250 -9.22 16.14 14.48
C ILE A 250 -10.34 15.09 14.43
N LEU A 251 -10.27 14.17 13.47
CA LEU A 251 -11.34 13.20 13.20
C LEU A 251 -11.27 11.94 14.05
N GLY A 252 -10.15 11.63 14.61
CA GLY A 252 -9.90 10.39 15.33
C GLY A 252 -9.62 10.51 16.73
#